data_4ea7624cbaf818030d1d90e0da525bad
#
_entry.id   4ea7624cbaf818030d1d90e0da525bad
#
_cell.length_a   1.000
_cell.length_b   1.000
_cell.length_c   1.000
_cell.angle_alpha   90.00
_cell.angle_beta   90.00
_cell.angle_gamma   90.00
#
_symmetry.space_group_name_H-M   'P 1'
#
loop_
_entity.id
_entity.type
_entity.pdbx_description
1 polymer ?
#
loop_
_entity_poly.entity_id
_entity_poly.type
_entity_poly.pdbx_seq_one_letter_code
_entity_poly.pdbx_strand_id
1 'polypeptide(L)'
;MVGLLFYICNMKRLIIALIFLAAGLSLNAGTPAEDLMDSYAKEKGIQVVHAKGGLMVFARSAIRKTPLGPLADVVQEVTVCKMPKATELRKEEFLQKLRRILKEEYIYYGIKPGEEGRPVEVYGCPVQQDIVKELVVFNPKDHSLFSLIGDFGVQDLMNLDKNK
;
A
#
# COMPACT_ATOMS: atom_id res chain seq x y z
N MET A 1 29.84 -19.32 42.69
CA MET A 1 30.27 -18.94 41.32
C MET A 1 29.41 -19.55 40.21
N VAL A 2 28.78 -20.69 40.40
CA VAL A 2 27.95 -21.37 39.38
C VAL A 2 26.59 -20.67 39.16
N GLY A 3 26.00 -20.05 40.20
CA GLY A 3 24.69 -19.38 40.10
C GLY A 3 24.68 -18.11 39.26
N LEU A 4 25.80 -17.38 39.20
CA LEU A 4 25.89 -16.12 38.44
C LEU A 4 25.95 -16.38 36.90
N LEU A 5 26.60 -17.47 36.49
CA LEU A 5 26.65 -17.87 35.07
C LEU A 5 25.28 -18.34 34.58
N PHE A 6 24.49 -19.00 35.41
CA PHE A 6 23.12 -19.42 35.04
C PHE A 6 22.17 -18.22 34.90
N TYR A 7 22.36 -17.21 35.75
CA TYR A 7 21.56 -15.97 35.67
C TYR A 7 21.84 -15.15 34.38
N ILE A 8 23.12 -15.04 34.03
CA ILE A 8 23.54 -14.32 32.80
C ILE A 8 23.07 -15.04 31.53
N CYS A 9 23.08 -16.39 31.52
CA CYS A 9 22.63 -17.17 30.37
C CYS A 9 21.11 -17.07 30.19
N ASN A 10 20.31 -17.05 31.24
CA ASN A 10 18.86 -16.85 31.18
C ASN A 10 18.49 -15.42 30.77
N MET A 11 19.23 -14.42 31.25
CA MET A 11 18.97 -13.02 30.89
C MET A 11 19.24 -12.77 29.42
N LYS A 12 20.30 -13.34 28.82
CA LYS A 12 20.56 -13.26 27.37
C LYS A 12 19.45 -13.91 26.55
N ARG A 13 18.93 -15.06 26.96
CA ARG A 13 17.80 -15.73 26.30
C ARG A 13 16.51 -14.91 26.41
N LEU A 14 16.27 -14.26 27.55
CA LEU A 14 15.11 -13.39 27.74
C LEU A 14 15.19 -12.14 26.87
N ILE A 15 16.37 -11.53 26.73
CA ILE A 15 16.61 -10.37 25.88
C ILE A 15 16.42 -10.74 24.40
N ILE A 16 16.93 -11.90 23.96
CA ILE A 16 16.76 -12.40 22.60
C ILE A 16 15.28 -12.69 22.32
N ALA A 17 14.54 -13.30 23.26
CA ALA A 17 13.10 -13.53 23.12
C ALA A 17 12.31 -12.22 23.05
N LEU A 18 12.69 -11.19 23.85
CA LEU A 18 12.08 -9.86 23.80
C LEU A 18 12.38 -9.13 22.46
N ILE A 19 13.58 -9.29 21.91
CA ILE A 19 13.93 -8.73 20.60
C ILE A 19 13.11 -9.42 19.49
N PHE A 20 12.93 -10.75 19.54
CA PHE A 20 12.08 -11.47 18.60
C PHE A 20 10.59 -11.12 18.76
N LEU A 21 10.11 -10.88 19.99
CA LEU A 21 8.74 -10.41 20.23
C LEU A 21 8.52 -8.99 19.72
N ALA A 22 9.50 -8.10 19.90
CA ALA A 22 9.46 -6.74 19.37
C ALA A 22 9.56 -6.72 17.84
N ALA A 23 10.37 -7.60 17.23
CA ALA A 23 10.43 -7.77 15.78
C ALA A 23 9.13 -8.38 15.21
N GLY A 24 8.46 -9.25 15.98
CA GLY A 24 7.14 -9.81 15.61
C GLY A 24 5.99 -8.79 15.65
N LEU A 25 6.12 -7.74 16.45
CA LEU A 25 5.15 -6.64 16.51
C LEU A 25 5.34 -5.60 15.39
N SER A 26 6.49 -5.64 14.69
CA SER A 26 6.78 -4.76 13.56
C SER A 26 6.20 -5.26 12.23
N LEU A 27 5.51 -6.41 12.20
CA LEU A 27 5.00 -7.05 10.98
C LEU A 27 3.68 -6.46 10.45
N ASN A 28 3.21 -5.38 11.03
CA ASN A 28 2.12 -4.55 10.48
C ASN A 28 2.57 -3.10 10.22
N ALA A 29 3.83 -2.89 9.86
CA ALA A 29 4.19 -1.62 9.26
C ALA A 29 3.46 -1.56 7.91
N GLY A 30 2.54 -0.60 7.76
CA GLY A 30 1.89 -0.30 6.50
C GLY A 30 2.94 0.01 5.42
N THR A 31 2.53 0.00 4.18
CA THR A 31 3.39 0.47 3.11
C THR A 31 3.55 1.99 3.19
N PRO A 32 4.61 2.58 2.61
CA PRO A 32 4.83 4.02 2.69
C PRO A 32 3.65 4.87 2.19
N ALA A 33 2.96 4.42 1.14
CA ALA A 33 1.78 5.13 0.64
C ALA A 33 0.56 4.97 1.56
N GLU A 34 0.35 3.78 2.14
CA GLU A 34 -0.71 3.54 3.12
C GLU A 34 -0.48 4.36 4.38
N ASP A 35 0.74 4.38 4.92
CA ASP A 35 1.11 5.19 6.08
C ASP A 35 0.88 6.69 5.84
N LEU A 36 1.19 7.18 4.62
CA LEU A 36 0.88 8.55 4.24
C LEU A 36 -0.63 8.79 4.25
N MET A 37 -1.44 7.93 3.62
CA MET A 37 -2.90 8.06 3.61
C MET A 37 -3.46 8.09 5.03
N ASP A 38 -3.00 7.20 5.90
CA ASP A 38 -3.45 7.10 7.29
C ASP A 38 -3.08 8.33 8.11
N SER A 39 -1.94 8.94 7.85
CA SER A 39 -1.53 10.19 8.51
C SER A 39 -2.48 11.35 8.22
N TYR A 40 -3.20 11.31 7.09
CA TYR A 40 -4.19 12.30 6.68
C TYR A 40 -5.65 11.88 6.96
N ALA A 41 -5.91 10.69 7.48
CA ALA A 41 -7.27 10.16 7.66
C ALA A 41 -8.15 11.00 8.61
N LYS A 42 -7.52 11.78 9.50
CA LYS A 42 -8.22 12.68 10.44
C LYS A 42 -8.35 14.12 9.93
N GLU A 43 -7.75 14.43 8.79
CA GLU A 43 -7.77 15.77 8.24
C GLU A 43 -9.14 16.10 7.62
N LYS A 44 -9.60 17.33 7.88
CA LYS A 44 -10.91 17.78 7.38
C LYS A 44 -10.92 17.80 5.85
N GLY A 45 -11.91 17.13 5.27
CA GLY A 45 -12.11 17.07 3.82
C GLY A 45 -11.33 15.98 3.10
N ILE A 46 -10.57 15.18 3.83
CA ILE A 46 -9.91 13.97 3.34
C ILE A 46 -10.67 12.75 3.87
N GLN A 47 -10.87 11.77 3.00
CA GLN A 47 -11.57 10.53 3.31
C GLN A 47 -10.63 9.36 3.00
N VAL A 48 -10.31 8.57 4.01
CA VAL A 48 -9.55 7.33 3.88
C VAL A 48 -10.45 6.17 4.28
N VAL A 49 -10.56 5.19 3.40
CA VAL A 49 -11.40 4.00 3.61
C VAL A 49 -10.58 2.76 3.35
N HIS A 50 -10.61 1.82 4.29
CA HIS A 50 -9.94 0.54 4.19
C HIS A 50 -10.95 -0.57 3.95
N ALA A 51 -10.68 -1.43 2.97
CA ALA A 51 -11.40 -2.68 2.76
C ALA A 51 -10.46 -3.85 3.05
N LYS A 52 -10.77 -4.57 4.14
CA LYS A 52 -10.03 -5.75 4.62
C LYS A 52 -11.01 -6.87 4.95
N GLY A 53 -10.55 -8.12 4.95
CA GLY A 53 -11.38 -9.28 5.34
C GLY A 53 -12.65 -9.43 4.50
N GLY A 54 -13.80 -9.51 5.13
CA GLY A 54 -15.09 -9.72 4.47
C GLY A 54 -15.49 -8.63 3.48
N LEU A 55 -15.02 -7.39 3.67
CA LEU A 55 -15.27 -6.27 2.75
C LEU A 55 -14.57 -6.46 1.39
N MET A 56 -13.54 -7.31 1.32
CA MET A 56 -12.83 -7.59 0.08
C MET A 56 -13.68 -8.26 -1.00
N VAL A 57 -14.78 -8.92 -0.64
CA VAL A 57 -15.72 -9.47 -1.62
C VAL A 57 -16.28 -8.37 -2.51
N PHE A 58 -16.66 -7.24 -1.91
CA PHE A 58 -17.17 -6.07 -2.64
C PHE A 58 -16.06 -5.35 -3.38
N ALA A 59 -14.91 -5.16 -2.74
CA ALA A 59 -13.75 -4.50 -3.35
C ALA A 59 -13.25 -5.24 -4.60
N ARG A 60 -13.09 -6.56 -4.53
CA ARG A 60 -12.69 -7.40 -5.67
C ARG A 60 -13.73 -7.36 -6.80
N SER A 61 -15.01 -7.37 -6.46
CA SER A 61 -16.08 -7.23 -7.47
C SER A 61 -16.00 -5.90 -8.21
N ALA A 62 -15.67 -4.82 -7.52
CA ALA A 62 -15.44 -3.51 -8.15
C ALA A 62 -14.19 -3.51 -9.02
N ILE A 63 -13.05 -4.04 -8.53
CA ILE A 63 -11.79 -4.12 -9.27
C ILE A 63 -11.95 -4.92 -10.57
N ARG A 64 -12.70 -6.03 -10.56
CA ARG A 64 -12.95 -6.84 -11.77
C ARG A 64 -13.61 -6.09 -12.92
N LYS A 65 -14.29 -4.98 -12.63
CA LYS A 65 -14.92 -4.12 -13.64
C LYS A 65 -13.98 -3.05 -14.19
N THR A 66 -12.75 -2.97 -13.69
CA THR A 66 -11.71 -2.02 -14.12
C THR A 66 -10.67 -2.73 -14.98
N PRO A 67 -9.78 -1.99 -15.66
CA PRO A 67 -8.62 -2.57 -16.34
C PRO A 67 -7.68 -3.39 -15.44
N LEU A 68 -7.77 -3.23 -14.12
CA LEU A 68 -7.03 -4.04 -13.12
C LEU A 68 -7.76 -5.35 -12.76
N GLY A 69 -8.87 -5.64 -13.42
CA GLY A 69 -9.68 -6.84 -13.17
C GLY A 69 -8.90 -8.15 -13.10
N PRO A 70 -7.92 -8.42 -13.98
CA PRO A 70 -7.08 -9.62 -13.89
C PRO A 70 -6.34 -9.79 -12.56
N LEU A 71 -6.08 -8.70 -11.83
CA LEU A 71 -5.39 -8.71 -10.55
C LEU A 71 -6.34 -8.86 -9.35
N ALA A 72 -7.65 -8.81 -9.54
CA ALA A 72 -8.63 -8.75 -8.46
C ALA A 72 -8.51 -9.90 -7.44
N ASP A 73 -8.13 -11.10 -7.90
CA ASP A 73 -8.10 -12.29 -7.05
C ASP A 73 -6.88 -12.33 -6.12
N VAL A 74 -5.79 -11.65 -6.49
CA VAL A 74 -4.57 -11.55 -5.67
C VAL A 74 -4.59 -10.36 -4.72
N VAL A 75 -5.55 -9.42 -4.87
CA VAL A 75 -5.71 -8.29 -3.96
C VAL A 75 -6.22 -8.78 -2.59
N GLN A 76 -5.48 -8.46 -1.54
CA GLN A 76 -5.77 -8.84 -0.15
C GLN A 76 -6.42 -7.70 0.64
N GLU A 77 -5.99 -6.46 0.37
CA GLU A 77 -6.49 -5.25 1.03
C GLU A 77 -6.58 -4.11 0.01
N VAL A 78 -7.50 -3.19 0.24
CA VAL A 78 -7.64 -1.95 -0.55
C VAL A 78 -7.78 -0.79 0.39
N THR A 79 -6.95 0.24 0.19
CA THR A 79 -7.11 1.53 0.85
C THR A 79 -7.41 2.58 -0.21
N VAL A 80 -8.45 3.38 0.02
CA VAL A 80 -8.87 4.46 -0.87
C VAL A 80 -8.75 5.78 -0.15
N CYS A 81 -8.02 6.72 -0.73
CA CYS A 81 -7.94 8.10 -0.26
C CYS A 81 -8.55 9.04 -1.29
N LYS A 82 -9.52 9.85 -0.87
CA LYS A 82 -10.16 10.91 -1.67
C LYS A 82 -10.12 12.22 -0.92
N MET A 83 -10.00 13.33 -1.64
CA MET A 83 -9.88 14.67 -1.08
C MET A 83 -10.98 15.64 -1.57
N PRO A 84 -12.28 15.27 -1.43
CA PRO A 84 -13.38 16.02 -2.07
C PRO A 84 -13.59 17.42 -1.47
N LYS A 85 -13.21 17.62 -0.22
CA LYS A 85 -13.44 18.89 0.51
C LYS A 85 -12.15 19.42 1.17
N ALA A 86 -11.00 18.88 0.83
CA ALA A 86 -9.72 19.40 1.30
C ALA A 86 -9.40 20.74 0.63
N THR A 87 -8.74 21.64 1.37
CA THR A 87 -8.23 22.91 0.80
C THR A 87 -7.12 22.60 -0.21
N GLU A 88 -6.91 23.50 -1.18
CA GLU A 88 -5.86 23.33 -2.18
C GLU A 88 -4.48 23.21 -1.54
N LEU A 89 -4.20 23.97 -0.48
CA LEU A 89 -2.95 23.86 0.27
C LEU A 89 -2.74 22.44 0.82
N ARG A 90 -3.77 21.83 1.41
CA ARG A 90 -3.69 20.46 1.96
C ARG A 90 -3.52 19.41 0.87
N LYS A 91 -4.19 19.60 -0.27
CA LYS A 91 -4.00 18.72 -1.43
C LYS A 91 -2.56 18.80 -1.94
N GLU A 92 -2.02 20.00 -2.09
CA GLU A 92 -0.65 20.21 -2.53
C GLU A 92 0.38 19.59 -1.57
N GLU A 93 0.23 19.79 -0.25
CA GLU A 93 1.09 19.18 0.77
C GLU A 93 1.07 17.64 0.68
N PHE A 94 -0.12 17.05 0.57
CA PHE A 94 -0.27 15.61 0.41
C PHE A 94 0.40 15.12 -0.87
N LEU A 95 0.14 15.77 -2.01
CA LEU A 95 0.69 15.40 -3.30
C LEU A 95 2.22 15.53 -3.37
N GLN A 96 2.79 16.55 -2.74
CA GLN A 96 4.25 16.69 -2.65
C GLN A 96 4.88 15.54 -1.88
N LYS A 97 4.29 15.16 -0.74
CA LYS A 97 4.76 14.01 0.06
C LYS A 97 4.58 12.70 -0.71
N LEU A 98 3.42 12.50 -1.34
CA LEU A 98 3.15 11.33 -2.16
C LEU A 98 4.18 11.19 -3.29
N ARG A 99 4.40 12.24 -4.08
CA ARG A 99 5.35 12.21 -5.19
C ARG A 99 6.77 11.89 -4.75
N ARG A 100 7.19 12.38 -3.56
CA ARG A 100 8.50 12.05 -3.00
C ARG A 100 8.58 10.56 -2.67
N ILE A 101 7.59 10.02 -1.94
CA ILE A 101 7.52 8.59 -1.59
C ILE A 101 7.52 7.71 -2.86
N LEU A 102 6.67 8.04 -3.84
CA LEU A 102 6.58 7.29 -5.08
C LEU A 102 7.90 7.30 -5.87
N LYS A 103 8.63 8.40 -5.85
CA LYS A 103 9.94 8.51 -6.51
C LYS A 103 11.04 7.71 -5.81
N GLU A 104 11.01 7.65 -4.48
CA GLU A 104 12.07 7.04 -3.66
C GLU A 104 11.87 5.53 -3.46
N GLU A 105 10.62 5.07 -3.38
CA GLU A 105 10.32 3.71 -2.91
C GLU A 105 9.52 2.84 -3.89
N TYR A 106 9.04 3.43 -5.01
CA TYR A 106 8.18 2.74 -5.96
C TYR A 106 8.76 2.71 -7.37
N ILE A 107 8.40 1.70 -8.12
CA ILE A 107 8.68 1.58 -9.56
C ILE A 107 7.44 2.07 -10.32
N TYR A 108 7.65 2.95 -11.30
CA TYR A 108 6.59 3.45 -12.17
C TYR A 108 6.30 2.46 -13.29
N TYR A 109 5.04 2.01 -13.39
CA TYR A 109 4.56 1.07 -14.42
C TYR A 109 3.78 1.75 -15.55
N GLY A 110 3.76 3.07 -15.58
CA GLY A 110 3.18 3.85 -16.67
C GLY A 110 1.77 4.37 -16.40
N ILE A 111 1.21 5.00 -17.45
CA ILE A 111 -0.16 5.49 -17.45
C ILE A 111 -1.06 4.39 -18.02
N LYS A 112 -2.11 4.06 -17.27
CA LYS A 112 -3.11 3.06 -17.64
C LYS A 112 -4.47 3.72 -17.85
N PRO A 113 -5.37 3.15 -18.67
CA PRO A 113 -6.75 3.60 -18.72
C PRO A 113 -7.42 3.31 -17.37
N GLY A 114 -7.99 4.33 -16.74
CA GLY A 114 -8.82 4.22 -15.55
C GLY A 114 -10.31 4.12 -15.88
N GLU A 115 -11.14 4.31 -14.86
CA GLU A 115 -12.59 4.37 -15.03
C GLU A 115 -12.98 5.52 -15.99
N GLU A 116 -13.98 5.29 -16.84
CA GLU A 116 -14.47 6.26 -17.82
C GLU A 116 -13.38 6.77 -18.76
N GLY A 117 -12.30 5.98 -19.01
CA GLY A 117 -11.19 6.36 -19.88
C GLY A 117 -10.27 7.44 -19.32
N ARG A 118 -10.40 7.80 -18.05
CA ARG A 118 -9.50 8.76 -17.40
C ARG A 118 -8.14 8.11 -17.12
N PRO A 119 -7.03 8.74 -17.53
CA PRO A 119 -5.71 8.15 -17.30
C PRO A 119 -5.38 8.12 -15.80
N VAL A 120 -4.81 7.00 -15.36
CA VAL A 120 -4.28 6.81 -14.02
C VAL A 120 -2.80 6.44 -14.09
N GLU A 121 -2.04 6.87 -13.12
CA GLU A 121 -0.63 6.50 -12.95
C GLU A 121 -0.56 5.28 -12.03
N VAL A 122 0.25 4.28 -12.41
CA VAL A 122 0.41 3.04 -11.65
C VAL A 122 1.86 2.92 -11.18
N TYR A 123 2.02 2.71 -9.88
CA TYR A 123 3.30 2.50 -9.21
C TYR A 123 3.25 1.21 -8.41
N GLY A 124 4.38 0.53 -8.27
CA GLY A 124 4.49 -0.69 -7.49
C GLY A 124 5.63 -0.65 -6.51
N CYS A 125 5.38 -1.07 -5.26
CA CYS A 125 6.40 -1.25 -4.24
C CYS A 125 6.97 -2.68 -4.35
N PRO A 126 8.22 -2.85 -4.85
CA PRO A 126 8.81 -4.17 -5.00
C PRO A 126 9.27 -4.70 -3.65
N VAL A 127 9.05 -6.00 -3.40
CA VAL A 127 9.58 -6.70 -2.22
C VAL A 127 10.64 -7.71 -2.63
N GLN A 128 10.47 -8.31 -3.80
CA GLN A 128 11.39 -9.26 -4.41
C GLN A 128 11.50 -8.97 -5.91
N GLN A 129 12.45 -9.62 -6.58
CA GLN A 129 12.77 -9.35 -7.98
C GLN A 129 11.55 -9.41 -8.93
N ASP A 130 10.60 -10.31 -8.66
CA ASP A 130 9.43 -10.56 -9.51
C ASP A 130 8.08 -10.35 -8.81
N ILE A 131 8.08 -9.82 -7.58
CA ILE A 131 6.88 -9.63 -6.78
C ILE A 131 6.79 -8.18 -6.29
N VAL A 132 5.65 -7.57 -6.59
CA VAL A 132 5.23 -6.27 -6.08
C VAL A 132 4.20 -6.50 -4.99
N LYS A 133 4.41 -5.92 -3.80
CA LYS A 133 3.52 -6.10 -2.64
C LYS A 133 2.38 -5.11 -2.60
N GLU A 134 2.60 -3.93 -3.10
CA GLU A 134 1.61 -2.87 -3.17
C GLU A 134 1.58 -2.27 -4.58
N LEU A 135 0.38 -2.04 -5.08
CA LEU A 135 0.13 -1.19 -6.23
C LEU A 135 -0.54 0.10 -5.79
N VAL A 136 0.07 1.21 -6.12
CA VAL A 136 -0.52 2.54 -5.96
C VAL A 136 -1.06 2.99 -7.30
N VAL A 137 -2.36 3.26 -7.34
CA VAL A 137 -3.06 3.80 -8.51
C VAL A 137 -3.48 5.22 -8.18
N PHE A 138 -2.88 6.19 -8.86
CA PHE A 138 -3.14 7.61 -8.66
C PHE A 138 -3.88 8.21 -9.83
N ASN A 139 -5.00 8.89 -9.55
CA ASN A 139 -5.72 9.67 -10.53
C ASN A 139 -5.40 11.17 -10.36
N PRO A 140 -4.63 11.78 -11.28
CA PRO A 140 -4.20 13.16 -11.12
C PRO A 140 -5.34 14.19 -11.31
N LYS A 141 -6.47 13.80 -11.93
CA LYS A 141 -7.59 14.73 -12.19
C LYS A 141 -8.44 15.00 -10.96
N ASP A 142 -8.77 13.95 -10.19
CA ASP A 142 -9.62 14.07 -9.00
C ASP A 142 -8.84 13.90 -7.68
N HIS A 143 -7.52 13.76 -7.79
CA HIS A 143 -6.61 13.55 -6.66
C HIS A 143 -7.02 12.34 -5.80
N SER A 144 -7.57 11.29 -6.43
CA SER A 144 -7.85 10.04 -5.74
C SER A 144 -6.66 9.09 -5.82
N LEU A 145 -6.43 8.41 -4.71
CA LEU A 145 -5.34 7.46 -4.55
C LEU A 145 -5.93 6.13 -4.08
N PHE A 146 -5.50 5.04 -4.73
CA PHE A 146 -5.84 3.69 -4.34
C PHE A 146 -4.56 2.94 -4.04
N SER A 147 -4.47 2.32 -2.88
CA SER A 147 -3.46 1.33 -2.55
C SER A 147 -4.10 -0.05 -2.59
N LEU A 148 -3.51 -0.95 -3.34
CA LEU A 148 -3.90 -2.35 -3.46
C LEU A 148 -2.76 -3.19 -2.90
N ILE A 149 -3.00 -3.87 -1.78
CA ILE A 149 -2.03 -4.79 -1.17
C ILE A 149 -2.31 -6.20 -1.68
N GLY A 150 -1.25 -6.90 -2.07
CA GLY A 150 -1.32 -8.27 -2.57
C GLY A 150 0.04 -8.76 -3.04
N ASP A 151 0.09 -9.94 -3.63
CA ASP A 151 1.29 -10.50 -4.24
C ASP A 151 1.13 -10.44 -5.77
N PHE A 152 1.57 -9.33 -6.36
CA PHE A 152 1.43 -9.07 -7.80
C PHE A 152 2.67 -9.51 -8.55
N GLY A 153 2.52 -10.42 -9.51
CA GLY A 153 3.59 -10.78 -10.42
C GLY A 153 3.94 -9.62 -11.36
N VAL A 154 5.23 -9.29 -11.52
CA VAL A 154 5.67 -8.22 -12.44
C VAL A 154 5.19 -8.49 -13.86
N GLN A 155 5.18 -9.77 -14.30
CA GLN A 155 4.69 -10.14 -15.62
C GLN A 155 3.21 -9.86 -15.81
N ASP A 156 2.38 -10.05 -14.77
CA ASP A 156 0.95 -9.76 -14.83
C ASP A 156 0.72 -8.25 -14.98
N LEU A 157 1.52 -7.43 -14.29
CA LEU A 157 1.48 -5.97 -14.42
C LEU A 157 1.88 -5.49 -15.83
N MET A 158 2.92 -6.10 -16.40
CA MET A 158 3.37 -5.79 -17.78
C MET A 158 2.35 -6.21 -18.84
N ASN A 159 1.51 -7.21 -18.55
CA ASN A 159 0.51 -7.71 -19.48
C ASN A 159 -0.85 -6.98 -19.41
N LEU A 160 -1.05 -6.08 -18.45
CA LEU A 160 -2.29 -5.30 -18.32
C LEU A 160 -2.63 -4.49 -19.60
N ASP A 161 -1.62 -4.13 -20.39
CA ASP A 161 -1.81 -3.37 -21.63
C ASP A 161 -2.17 -4.25 -22.84
N LYS A 162 -1.97 -5.56 -22.77
CA LYS A 162 -2.11 -6.47 -23.92
C LYS A 162 -3.53 -7.04 -24.06
N ASN A 163 -4.39 -6.84 -23.08
CA ASN A 163 -5.75 -7.38 -23.06
C ASN A 163 -6.78 -6.34 -23.55
N LYS A 164 -6.49 -5.70 -24.69
CA LYS A 164 -7.46 -4.91 -25.45
C LYS A 164 -7.93 -5.66 -26.67
#